data_2ca2d49d15a0787592c8c0d5ac11c2d2
#
_entry.id   2ca2d49d15a0787592c8c0d5ac11c2d2
#
_cell.length_a   1.000
_cell.length_b   1.000
_cell.length_c   1.000
_cell.angle_alpha   90.00
_cell.angle_beta   90.00
_cell.angle_gamma   90.00
#
_symmetry.space_group_name_H-M   'P 1'
#
loop_
_entity.id
_entity.type
_entity.pdbx_description
1 polymer ?
#
loop_
_entity_poly.entity_id
_entity_poly.type
_entity_poly.pdbx_seq_one_letter_code
_entity_poly.pdbx_strand_id
1 'polypeptide(L)'
;MKKFLAFLLASVTCLSVAIATSCKGKGNNRGSGTVNVEVPDKNVKATITIGVPGTNENERTMIACLTDGFKEEYPNVTFAYKTIQVNTYGNNIQRLATSQNLPDIIWTNSPDIYEVYGYMEPLDEYISKSDELGHFGTAGFNGSFFTEYFDMGAVGGTRYSVPRSCDCVVTFYRKDWFNAAGVDMSTVKNGWTWDDMLAACAKLRTWLDANGMSGVYCLEPNLTSWLSTSVPMLATFGNDVISESGKNVIAEAGTAETLNLLREMVEKRYIPDSQTTVGSGFEQGSCAMYFQSMAISQLANKKVFWKDGKFDAGKLDLVTFPLIGVGEEGAKDYSKAKIGAGIAGYCISRTSSNKSLAWAFLRYLLSKGGQQEMALNGLNLASIRKDLTDPKTANWGKGYDTLNLEAYTWGSEYKMSPEFFQYTKIGAKKGIDTAIKELFVDGTNMKVTVDKAISNCKNAIDVAISSAQ
;
A
#
# COMPACT_ATOMS: atom_id res chain seq x y z
N MET A 1 -56.06 23.30 -48.98
CA MET A 1 -55.56 22.23 -48.06
C MET A 1 -54.07 21.89 -48.21
N LYS A 2 -53.37 22.22 -49.36
CA LYS A 2 -51.92 21.90 -49.54
C LYS A 2 -50.94 22.92 -48.95
N LYS A 3 -51.38 24.10 -48.52
CA LYS A 3 -50.49 25.12 -47.90
C LYS A 3 -50.47 25.10 -46.39
N PHE A 4 -51.38 24.41 -45.76
CA PHE A 4 -51.41 24.27 -44.30
C PHE A 4 -50.53 23.10 -43.79
N LEU A 5 -50.21 22.11 -44.64
CA LEU A 5 -49.38 20.98 -44.28
C LEU A 5 -47.88 21.29 -44.31
N ALA A 6 -47.46 22.31 -45.08
CA ALA A 6 -46.04 22.72 -45.17
C ALA A 6 -45.58 23.54 -43.94
N PHE A 7 -46.49 24.18 -43.21
CA PHE A 7 -46.17 24.96 -42.00
C PHE A 7 -46.07 24.11 -40.74
N LEU A 8 -46.74 22.96 -40.74
CA LEU A 8 -46.64 22.02 -39.61
C LEU A 8 -45.39 21.15 -39.63
N LEU A 9 -44.80 20.90 -40.82
CA LEU A 9 -43.55 20.14 -40.92
C LEU A 9 -42.30 21.00 -40.59
N ALA A 10 -42.36 22.32 -40.80
CA ALA A 10 -41.26 23.21 -40.49
C ALA A 10 -41.12 23.53 -38.99
N SER A 11 -42.23 23.44 -38.24
CA SER A 11 -42.21 23.64 -36.78
C SER A 11 -41.76 22.40 -35.98
N VAL A 12 -41.93 21.18 -36.52
CA VAL A 12 -41.50 19.95 -35.87
C VAL A 12 -39.99 19.73 -36.06
N THR A 13 -39.40 20.16 -37.19
CA THR A 13 -37.94 20.04 -37.40
C THR A 13 -37.11 21.03 -36.59
N CYS A 14 -37.66 22.19 -36.22
CA CYS A 14 -36.95 23.14 -35.37
C CYS A 14 -36.99 22.72 -33.86
N LEU A 15 -37.99 21.97 -33.42
CA LEU A 15 -38.06 21.48 -32.03
C LEU A 15 -37.16 20.26 -31.78
N SER A 16 -36.90 19.41 -32.78
CA SER A 16 -36.03 18.26 -32.65
C SER A 16 -34.52 18.62 -32.61
N VAL A 17 -34.13 19.77 -33.18
CA VAL A 17 -32.75 20.24 -33.10
C VAL A 17 -32.45 20.93 -31.76
N ALA A 18 -33.45 21.52 -31.11
CA ALA A 18 -33.27 22.15 -29.80
C ALA A 18 -33.19 21.14 -28.63
N ILE A 19 -33.74 19.92 -28.83
CA ILE A 19 -33.71 18.85 -27.80
C ILE A 19 -32.40 18.03 -27.88
N ALA A 20 -31.79 17.94 -29.08
CA ALA A 20 -30.53 17.21 -29.25
C ALA A 20 -29.28 17.99 -28.75
N THR A 21 -29.40 19.29 -28.49
CA THR A 21 -28.30 20.10 -27.92
C THR A 21 -28.38 20.23 -26.39
N SER A 22 -29.43 19.74 -25.77
CA SER A 22 -29.62 19.80 -24.29
C SER A 22 -29.16 18.54 -23.55
N CYS A 23 -28.72 17.49 -24.24
CA CYS A 23 -28.18 16.27 -23.67
C CYS A 23 -26.68 16.07 -23.94
N LYS A 24 -25.93 17.16 -24.13
CA LYS A 24 -24.52 17.09 -23.76
C LYS A 24 -24.49 17.09 -22.23
N GLY A 25 -24.35 15.90 -21.65
CA GLY A 25 -24.01 15.76 -20.27
C GLY A 25 -22.93 16.79 -19.97
N LYS A 26 -23.10 17.51 -18.87
CA LYS A 26 -22.01 18.24 -18.26
C LYS A 26 -20.90 17.22 -18.06
N GLY A 27 -20.04 17.07 -19.04
CA GLY A 27 -18.70 16.61 -18.78
C GLY A 27 -18.26 17.53 -17.68
N ASN A 28 -17.93 16.98 -16.54
CA ASN A 28 -17.20 17.70 -15.53
C ASN A 28 -16.04 18.37 -16.25
N ASN A 29 -16.17 19.66 -16.54
CA ASN A 29 -15.02 20.50 -16.73
C ASN A 29 -14.27 20.38 -15.40
N ARG A 30 -13.41 19.37 -15.31
CA ARG A 30 -12.29 19.35 -14.39
C ARG A 30 -11.50 20.59 -14.80
N GLY A 31 -11.75 21.69 -14.10
CA GLY A 31 -11.10 22.95 -14.38
C GLY A 31 -9.59 22.71 -14.38
N SER A 32 -8.97 22.82 -15.54
CA SER A 32 -7.56 23.13 -15.65
C SER A 32 -7.35 24.59 -15.25
N GLY A 33 -7.76 24.93 -14.02
CA GLY A 33 -7.27 26.12 -13.39
C GLY A 33 -5.80 25.83 -13.12
N THR A 34 -4.92 26.66 -13.67
CA THR A 34 -3.51 26.69 -13.29
C THR A 34 -3.46 26.74 -11.77
N VAL A 35 -2.97 25.67 -11.14
CA VAL A 35 -2.80 25.63 -9.70
C VAL A 35 -1.71 26.65 -9.40
N ASN A 36 -2.07 27.72 -8.70
CA ASN A 36 -1.09 28.71 -8.26
C ASN A 36 -0.38 28.11 -7.04
N VAL A 37 0.76 27.46 -7.27
CA VAL A 37 1.62 26.95 -6.20
C VAL A 37 2.43 28.11 -5.67
N GLU A 38 1.79 28.95 -4.86
CA GLU A 38 2.47 30.03 -4.17
C GLU A 38 3.26 29.49 -2.98
N VAL A 39 4.48 29.98 -2.81
CA VAL A 39 5.23 29.76 -1.57
C VAL A 39 4.54 30.62 -0.49
N PRO A 40 4.04 30.01 0.62
CA PRO A 40 3.36 30.77 1.65
C PRO A 40 4.30 31.80 2.29
N ASP A 41 3.72 32.93 2.74
CA ASP A 41 4.47 33.87 3.59
C ASP A 41 4.90 33.14 4.87
N LYS A 42 6.20 33.21 5.19
CA LYS A 42 6.77 32.57 6.39
C LYS A 42 6.16 33.06 7.70
N ASN A 43 5.58 34.27 7.70
CA ASN A 43 4.90 34.85 8.85
C ASN A 43 3.38 34.55 8.89
N VAL A 44 2.87 33.73 7.96
CA VAL A 44 1.46 33.38 7.90
C VAL A 44 0.97 32.84 9.25
N LYS A 45 -0.17 33.35 9.72
CA LYS A 45 -0.87 32.83 10.90
C LYS A 45 -2.02 31.96 10.43
N ALA A 46 -1.87 30.66 10.56
CA ALA A 46 -2.88 29.70 10.14
C ALA A 46 -2.85 28.44 11.01
N THR A 47 -3.93 27.69 10.97
CA THR A 47 -4.00 26.34 11.55
C THR A 47 -4.14 25.35 10.43
N ILE A 48 -3.20 24.40 10.29
CA ILE A 48 -3.31 23.24 9.42
C ILE A 48 -4.06 22.15 10.18
N THR A 49 -5.15 21.68 9.62
CA THR A 49 -5.90 20.53 10.14
C THR A 49 -5.47 19.24 9.45
N ILE A 50 -5.13 18.20 10.22
CA ILE A 50 -4.65 16.93 9.71
C ILE A 50 -5.60 15.81 10.13
N GLY A 51 -6.17 15.09 9.16
CA GLY A 51 -6.98 13.90 9.39
C GLY A 51 -6.09 12.67 9.53
N VAL A 52 -6.17 11.99 10.67
CA VAL A 52 -5.41 10.78 10.99
C VAL A 52 -6.32 9.61 11.36
N PRO A 53 -5.93 8.35 11.11
CA PRO A 53 -6.74 7.20 11.47
C PRO A 53 -6.85 7.04 12.99
N GLY A 54 -8.07 6.90 13.48
CA GLY A 54 -8.45 7.08 14.88
C GLY A 54 -7.99 6.06 15.90
N THR A 55 -7.47 4.92 15.45
CA THR A 55 -6.94 3.87 16.34
C THR A 55 -5.44 3.69 16.17
N ASN A 56 -4.83 4.50 15.32
CA ASN A 56 -3.41 4.39 15.00
C ASN A 56 -2.64 5.57 15.61
N GLU A 57 -2.30 5.45 16.89
CA GLU A 57 -1.42 6.41 17.58
C GLU A 57 -0.08 6.58 16.85
N ASN A 58 0.35 5.55 16.11
CA ASN A 58 1.58 5.57 15.35
C ASN A 58 1.50 6.60 14.20
N GLU A 59 0.40 6.63 13.43
CA GLU A 59 0.23 7.63 12.35
C GLU A 59 0.20 9.06 12.90
N ARG A 60 -0.45 9.25 14.05
CA ARG A 60 -0.45 10.55 14.70
C ARG A 60 0.94 10.95 15.18
N THR A 61 1.67 10.03 15.78
CA THR A 61 3.04 10.27 16.26
C THR A 61 3.97 10.63 15.10
N MET A 62 3.89 9.88 13.98
CA MET A 62 4.71 10.14 12.79
C MET A 62 4.50 11.53 12.21
N ILE A 63 3.26 11.95 12.04
CA ILE A 63 3.00 13.27 11.44
C ILE A 63 3.23 14.39 12.45
N ALA A 64 3.03 14.14 13.74
CA ALA A 64 3.22 15.13 14.79
C ALA A 64 4.70 15.47 15.01
N CYS A 65 5.62 14.51 14.82
CA CYS A 65 7.04 14.77 15.00
C CYS A 65 7.59 15.82 14.02
N LEU A 66 6.96 15.97 12.85
CA LEU A 66 7.39 16.94 11.83
C LEU A 66 6.97 18.39 12.15
N THR A 67 6.08 18.61 13.12
CA THR A 67 5.50 19.94 13.33
C THR A 67 6.49 20.93 13.91
N ASP A 68 7.44 20.49 14.72
CA ASP A 68 8.42 21.37 15.36
C ASP A 68 9.46 21.83 14.36
N GLY A 69 10.02 20.92 13.55
CA GLY A 69 10.96 21.31 12.48
C GLY A 69 10.29 22.17 11.41
N PHE A 70 9.02 21.90 11.06
CA PHE A 70 8.28 22.77 10.14
C PHE A 70 8.10 24.20 10.68
N LYS A 71 7.90 24.36 11.99
CA LYS A 71 7.77 25.67 12.64
C LYS A 71 9.07 26.50 12.66
N GLU A 72 10.21 25.89 12.42
CA GLU A 72 11.44 26.65 12.21
C GLU A 72 11.34 27.58 11.00
N GLU A 73 10.64 27.12 9.95
CA GLU A 73 10.38 27.91 8.74
C GLU A 73 9.08 28.72 8.82
N TYR A 74 8.02 28.19 9.46
CA TYR A 74 6.68 28.79 9.59
C TYR A 74 6.27 28.95 11.06
N PRO A 75 6.86 29.86 11.82
CA PRO A 75 6.76 29.89 13.29
C PRO A 75 5.35 30.19 13.82
N ASN A 76 4.48 30.80 13.02
CA ASN A 76 3.12 31.17 13.44
C ASN A 76 2.05 30.14 13.01
N VAL A 77 2.47 29.01 12.43
CA VAL A 77 1.56 27.93 12.05
C VAL A 77 1.27 27.04 13.26
N THR A 78 0.02 26.69 13.43
CA THR A 78 -0.46 25.73 14.42
C THR A 78 -1.05 24.50 13.74
N PHE A 79 -1.13 23.40 14.47
CA PHE A 79 -1.65 22.13 13.95
C PHE A 79 -2.80 21.62 14.79
N ALA A 80 -3.85 21.11 14.15
CA ALA A 80 -4.97 20.45 14.78
C ALA A 80 -5.19 19.06 14.14
N TYR A 81 -5.32 18.04 14.97
CA TYR A 81 -5.49 16.66 14.51
C TYR A 81 -6.97 16.25 14.61
N LYS A 82 -7.52 15.75 13.51
CA LYS A 82 -8.85 15.19 13.44
C LYS A 82 -8.77 13.68 13.33
N THR A 83 -9.16 13.01 14.40
CA THR A 83 -9.20 11.57 14.48
C THR A 83 -10.37 11.01 13.67
N ILE A 84 -10.12 10.11 12.74
CA ILE A 84 -11.12 9.51 11.84
C ILE A 84 -11.10 7.99 12.04
N GLN A 85 -12.26 7.39 12.32
CA GLN A 85 -12.38 5.95 12.61
C GLN A 85 -11.91 5.08 11.43
N VAL A 86 -11.02 4.12 11.68
CA VAL A 86 -10.37 3.28 10.64
C VAL A 86 -11.37 2.38 9.92
N ASN A 87 -12.22 1.65 10.66
CA ASN A 87 -13.15 0.67 10.07
C ASN A 87 -14.18 1.28 9.11
N THR A 88 -14.39 2.59 9.20
CA THR A 88 -15.32 3.35 8.37
C THR A 88 -14.64 4.57 7.74
N TYR A 89 -13.32 4.51 7.55
CA TYR A 89 -12.51 5.67 7.18
C TYR A 89 -13.03 6.35 5.91
N GLY A 90 -13.22 5.60 4.82
CA GLY A 90 -13.75 6.13 3.57
C GLY A 90 -15.14 6.78 3.71
N ASN A 91 -16.06 6.12 4.43
CA ASN A 91 -17.41 6.68 4.69
C ASN A 91 -17.34 7.96 5.52
N ASN A 92 -16.44 8.02 6.49
CA ASN A 92 -16.23 9.23 7.31
C ASN A 92 -15.63 10.37 6.49
N ILE A 93 -14.69 10.10 5.60
CA ILE A 93 -14.15 11.11 4.67
C ILE A 93 -15.28 11.63 3.78
N GLN A 94 -16.11 10.77 3.20
CA GLN A 94 -17.25 11.17 2.39
C GLN A 94 -18.23 12.05 3.17
N ARG A 95 -18.57 11.68 4.41
CA ARG A 95 -19.44 12.48 5.28
C ARG A 95 -18.84 13.85 5.60
N LEU A 96 -17.53 13.91 5.88
CA LEU A 96 -16.82 15.15 6.14
C LEU A 96 -16.76 16.04 4.90
N ALA A 97 -16.59 15.47 3.72
CA ALA A 97 -16.62 16.18 2.45
C ALA A 97 -18.00 16.78 2.17
N THR A 98 -19.08 16.01 2.35
CA THR A 98 -20.46 16.46 2.17
C THR A 98 -20.82 17.60 3.11
N SER A 99 -20.29 17.58 4.34
CA SER A 99 -20.48 18.66 5.32
C SER A 99 -19.48 19.81 5.20
N GLN A 100 -18.66 19.84 4.15
CA GLN A 100 -17.60 20.82 3.91
C GLN A 100 -16.63 20.99 5.09
N ASN A 101 -16.34 19.89 5.77
CA ASN A 101 -15.52 19.86 6.98
C ASN A 101 -14.35 18.87 6.88
N LEU A 102 -13.79 18.72 5.66
CA LEU A 102 -12.57 17.96 5.46
C LEU A 102 -11.38 18.66 6.13
N PRO A 103 -10.46 17.91 6.76
CA PRO A 103 -9.16 18.44 7.14
C PRO A 103 -8.39 18.96 5.92
N ASP A 104 -7.42 19.85 6.11
CA ASP A 104 -6.55 20.36 5.05
C ASP A 104 -5.69 19.24 4.45
N ILE A 105 -5.13 18.41 5.32
CA ILE A 105 -4.33 17.23 4.98
C ILE A 105 -5.05 15.98 5.49
N ILE A 106 -5.07 14.93 4.67
CA ILE A 106 -5.77 13.69 4.98
C ILE A 106 -4.82 12.51 4.74
N TRP A 107 -4.63 11.69 5.77
CA TRP A 107 -3.99 10.40 5.59
C TRP A 107 -4.83 9.51 4.66
N THR A 108 -4.18 8.73 3.81
CA THR A 108 -4.86 7.79 2.93
C THR A 108 -4.00 6.56 2.63
N ASN A 109 -4.68 5.45 2.43
CA ASN A 109 -4.16 4.24 1.80
C ASN A 109 -4.97 3.86 0.55
N SER A 110 -5.87 4.73 0.10
CA SER A 110 -6.78 4.49 -1.03
C SER A 110 -7.16 5.82 -1.69
N PRO A 111 -6.22 6.54 -2.33
CA PRO A 111 -6.47 7.85 -2.92
C PRO A 111 -7.53 7.82 -4.02
N ASP A 112 -7.66 6.69 -4.72
CA ASP A 112 -8.64 6.44 -5.75
C ASP A 112 -10.10 6.60 -5.29
N ILE A 113 -10.42 6.18 -4.06
CA ILE A 113 -11.77 6.33 -3.49
C ILE A 113 -12.14 7.81 -3.37
N TYR A 114 -11.20 8.66 -3.02
CA TYR A 114 -11.45 10.09 -2.78
C TYR A 114 -11.42 10.93 -4.05
N GLU A 115 -10.60 10.51 -5.03
CA GLU A 115 -10.53 11.19 -6.33
C GLU A 115 -11.85 11.12 -7.06
N VAL A 116 -12.51 9.97 -7.12
CA VAL A 116 -13.80 9.82 -7.82
C VAL A 116 -14.85 10.80 -7.32
N TYR A 117 -14.84 11.08 -6.03
CA TYR A 117 -15.73 12.08 -5.44
C TYR A 117 -15.20 13.53 -5.63
N GLY A 118 -14.01 13.70 -6.20
CA GLY A 118 -13.40 15.00 -6.41
C GLY A 118 -12.99 15.72 -5.12
N TYR A 119 -12.66 14.96 -4.08
CA TYR A 119 -12.34 15.55 -2.76
C TYR A 119 -10.87 15.93 -2.61
N MET A 120 -9.99 15.36 -3.42
CA MET A 120 -8.55 15.55 -3.29
C MET A 120 -8.02 16.48 -4.38
N GLU A 121 -7.02 17.25 -4.00
CA GLU A 121 -6.27 18.13 -4.90
C GLU A 121 -5.28 17.31 -5.73
N PRO A 122 -5.20 17.50 -7.06
CA PRO A 122 -4.14 16.96 -7.90
C PRO A 122 -2.78 17.53 -7.47
N LEU A 123 -1.77 16.68 -7.30
CA LEU A 123 -0.47 17.09 -6.76
C LEU A 123 0.65 17.21 -7.81
N ASP A 124 0.44 16.76 -9.06
CA ASP A 124 1.49 16.76 -10.09
C ASP A 124 2.06 18.16 -10.33
N GLU A 125 1.20 19.19 -10.38
CA GLU A 125 1.64 20.57 -10.58
C GLU A 125 2.42 21.11 -9.38
N TYR A 126 2.01 20.75 -8.16
CA TYR A 126 2.74 21.09 -6.93
C TYR A 126 4.13 20.44 -6.90
N ILE A 127 4.23 19.17 -7.27
CA ILE A 127 5.48 18.43 -7.35
C ILE A 127 6.39 19.06 -8.41
N SER A 128 5.86 19.34 -9.61
CA SER A 128 6.64 19.87 -10.72
C SER A 128 7.21 21.28 -10.50
N LYS A 129 6.56 22.07 -9.63
CA LYS A 129 6.98 23.43 -9.28
C LYS A 129 7.85 23.50 -8.01
N SER A 130 8.16 22.37 -7.40
CA SER A 130 8.98 22.31 -6.18
C SER A 130 10.41 21.95 -6.55
N ASP A 131 11.26 22.99 -6.73
CA ASP A 131 12.62 22.85 -7.21
C ASP A 131 13.49 21.91 -6.38
N GLU A 132 13.30 21.92 -5.05
CA GLU A 132 14.04 21.07 -4.12
C GLU A 132 13.63 19.58 -4.18
N LEU A 133 12.48 19.26 -4.72
CA LEU A 133 12.07 17.87 -4.98
C LEU A 133 12.54 17.42 -6.37
N GLY A 134 12.87 18.37 -7.24
CA GLY A 134 13.05 18.12 -8.67
C GLY A 134 11.71 17.88 -9.37
N HIS A 135 11.71 17.94 -10.69
CA HIS A 135 10.51 17.67 -11.48
C HIS A 135 10.26 16.15 -11.56
N PHE A 136 9.06 15.71 -11.28
CA PHE A 136 8.67 14.30 -11.42
C PHE A 136 8.99 13.77 -12.82
N GLY A 137 9.58 12.59 -12.89
CA GLY A 137 10.04 11.99 -14.16
C GLY A 137 11.39 12.49 -14.64
N THR A 138 12.00 13.51 -14.00
CA THR A 138 13.37 13.92 -14.29
C THR A 138 14.39 13.03 -13.59
N ALA A 139 15.64 13.02 -14.10
CA ALA A 139 16.73 12.27 -13.48
C ALA A 139 16.98 12.69 -12.02
N GLY A 140 16.78 13.99 -11.69
CA GLY A 140 16.93 14.50 -10.33
C GLY A 140 15.90 13.91 -9.36
N PHE A 141 14.63 13.92 -9.72
CA PHE A 141 13.57 13.32 -8.91
C PHE A 141 13.75 11.80 -8.79
N ASN A 142 13.91 11.10 -9.91
CA ASN A 142 14.08 9.64 -9.94
C ASN A 142 15.36 9.19 -9.24
N GLY A 143 16.41 10.01 -9.23
CA GLY A 143 17.62 9.77 -8.48
C GLY A 143 17.48 9.97 -6.96
N SER A 144 16.50 10.78 -6.53
CA SER A 144 16.29 11.15 -5.12
C SER A 144 15.24 10.31 -4.41
N PHE A 145 14.26 9.77 -5.15
CA PHE A 145 13.10 9.07 -4.57
C PHE A 145 12.87 7.69 -5.20
N PHE A 146 12.26 6.81 -4.44
CA PHE A 146 11.66 5.58 -4.97
C PHE A 146 10.31 5.94 -5.62
N THR A 147 10.32 6.14 -6.94
CA THR A 147 9.19 6.66 -7.71
C THR A 147 7.95 5.77 -7.69
N GLU A 148 8.14 4.47 -7.53
CA GLU A 148 7.09 3.44 -7.45
C GLU A 148 6.08 3.76 -6.34
N TYR A 149 6.53 4.32 -5.21
CA TYR A 149 5.63 4.72 -4.13
C TYR A 149 4.79 5.95 -4.47
N PHE A 150 5.34 6.88 -5.25
CA PHE A 150 4.57 8.02 -5.75
C PHE A 150 3.54 7.58 -6.80
N ASP A 151 3.87 6.58 -7.62
CA ASP A 151 2.96 6.04 -8.64
C ASP A 151 1.77 5.31 -8.00
N MET A 152 1.95 4.69 -6.83
CA MET A 152 0.84 4.13 -6.06
C MET A 152 -0.17 5.19 -5.57
N GLY A 153 0.23 6.46 -5.47
CA GLY A 153 -0.64 7.59 -5.15
C GLY A 153 -1.38 8.18 -6.35
N ALA A 154 -1.18 7.62 -7.55
CA ALA A 154 -1.81 8.11 -8.77
C ALA A 154 -3.11 7.38 -9.09
N VAL A 155 -4.05 8.09 -9.69
CA VAL A 155 -5.32 7.58 -10.23
C VAL A 155 -5.49 8.12 -11.64
N GLY A 156 -5.57 7.24 -12.63
CA GLY A 156 -5.66 7.64 -14.02
C GLY A 156 -4.49 8.54 -14.48
N GLY A 157 -3.29 8.28 -13.97
CA GLY A 157 -2.07 9.03 -14.27
C GLY A 157 -1.90 10.35 -13.50
N THR A 158 -2.86 10.74 -12.68
CA THR A 158 -2.80 11.95 -11.84
C THR A 158 -2.52 11.55 -10.39
N ARG A 159 -1.52 12.16 -9.75
CA ARG A 159 -1.17 11.91 -8.35
C ARG A 159 -2.02 12.73 -7.40
N TYR A 160 -2.60 12.06 -6.42
CA TYR A 160 -3.45 12.67 -5.38
C TYR A 160 -2.87 12.50 -3.98
N SER A 161 -1.86 11.65 -3.81
CA SER A 161 -1.17 11.51 -2.53
C SER A 161 0.34 11.47 -2.71
N VAL A 162 1.05 11.86 -1.66
CA VAL A 162 2.48 11.63 -1.51
C VAL A 162 2.74 10.55 -0.47
N PRO A 163 3.68 9.64 -0.71
CA PRO A 163 4.02 8.59 0.25
C PRO A 163 4.74 9.19 1.47
N ARG A 164 4.57 8.58 2.64
CA ARG A 164 5.26 9.01 3.86
C ARG A 164 6.60 8.30 4.07
N SER A 165 6.72 7.07 3.60
CA SER A 165 7.87 6.18 3.83
C SER A 165 7.86 5.02 2.84
N CYS A 166 8.93 4.21 2.82
CA CYS A 166 8.90 2.91 2.20
C CYS A 166 8.07 1.96 3.05
N ASP A 167 6.91 1.58 2.54
CA ASP A 167 5.97 0.67 3.20
C ASP A 167 6.03 -0.72 2.55
N CYS A 168 7.26 -1.28 2.50
CA CYS A 168 7.58 -2.54 1.82
C CYS A 168 7.18 -3.73 2.67
N VAL A 169 6.54 -4.73 2.06
CA VAL A 169 6.29 -6.01 2.71
C VAL A 169 7.59 -6.79 2.83
N VAL A 170 7.88 -7.21 4.04
CA VAL A 170 9.03 -8.05 4.38
C VAL A 170 8.56 -9.32 5.08
N THR A 171 9.46 -10.28 5.23
CA THR A 171 9.26 -11.45 6.06
C THR A 171 9.96 -11.26 7.38
N PHE A 172 9.21 -11.03 8.45
CA PHE A 172 9.72 -11.12 9.81
C PHE A 172 9.85 -12.57 10.22
N TYR A 173 10.88 -12.93 10.96
CA TYR A 173 11.05 -14.30 11.42
C TYR A 173 11.64 -14.41 12.82
N ARG A 174 11.34 -15.54 13.50
CA ARG A 174 11.90 -15.94 14.79
C ARG A 174 13.31 -16.47 14.58
N LYS A 175 14.30 -15.61 14.70
CA LYS A 175 15.72 -15.92 14.52
C LYS A 175 16.17 -17.03 15.47
N ASP A 176 15.70 -16.99 16.72
CA ASP A 176 15.97 -18.01 17.72
C ASP A 176 15.45 -19.40 17.30
N TRP A 177 14.25 -19.46 16.71
CA TRP A 177 13.65 -20.72 16.25
C TRP A 177 14.34 -21.25 15.01
N PHE A 178 14.70 -20.36 14.08
CA PHE A 178 15.45 -20.73 12.87
C PHE A 178 16.78 -21.39 13.23
N ASN A 179 17.52 -20.78 14.15
CA ASN A 179 18.78 -21.33 14.64
C ASN A 179 18.57 -22.69 15.35
N ALA A 180 17.56 -22.79 16.22
CA ALA A 180 17.25 -24.00 16.96
C ALA A 180 16.79 -25.15 16.04
N ALA A 181 16.07 -24.84 14.97
CA ALA A 181 15.61 -25.78 13.96
C ALA A 181 16.72 -26.22 12.97
N GLY A 182 17.90 -25.61 13.04
CA GLY A 182 19.00 -25.89 12.11
C GLY A 182 18.71 -25.43 10.68
N VAL A 183 17.99 -24.31 10.53
CA VAL A 183 17.83 -23.66 9.22
C VAL A 183 19.19 -23.15 8.76
N ASP A 184 19.50 -23.33 7.47
CA ASP A 184 20.71 -22.76 6.90
C ASP A 184 20.54 -21.23 6.75
N MET A 185 21.11 -20.47 7.69
CA MET A 185 21.02 -19.02 7.72
C MET A 185 21.71 -18.35 6.54
N SER A 186 22.53 -19.06 5.74
CA SER A 186 23.14 -18.52 4.53
C SER A 186 22.13 -18.33 3.39
N THR A 187 21.01 -19.06 3.43
CA THR A 187 19.88 -18.93 2.48
C THR A 187 18.87 -17.88 2.92
N VAL A 188 18.81 -17.52 4.21
CA VAL A 188 17.89 -16.52 4.77
C VAL A 188 18.50 -15.13 4.61
N LYS A 189 18.40 -14.59 3.40
CA LYS A 189 18.96 -13.30 3.00
C LYS A 189 18.06 -12.57 2.03
N ASN A 190 18.30 -11.28 1.84
CA ASN A 190 17.54 -10.49 0.86
C ASN A 190 17.63 -11.13 -0.53
N GLY A 191 16.47 -11.23 -1.18
CA GLY A 191 16.33 -11.94 -2.44
C GLY A 191 16.23 -13.47 -2.33
N TRP A 192 15.92 -14.02 -1.15
CA TRP A 192 15.61 -15.45 -1.02
C TRP A 192 14.36 -15.82 -1.82
N THR A 193 14.23 -17.11 -2.13
CA THR A 193 13.15 -17.63 -2.97
C THR A 193 12.08 -18.35 -2.16
N TRP A 194 10.96 -18.67 -2.80
CA TRP A 194 9.95 -19.56 -2.23
C TRP A 194 10.53 -20.91 -1.85
N ASP A 195 11.46 -21.47 -2.66
CA ASP A 195 12.12 -22.74 -2.34
C ASP A 195 13.00 -22.63 -1.09
N ASP A 196 13.76 -21.54 -0.95
CA ASP A 196 14.54 -21.26 0.28
C ASP A 196 13.61 -21.20 1.50
N MET A 197 12.47 -20.53 1.39
CA MET A 197 11.49 -20.41 2.47
C MET A 197 10.83 -21.76 2.80
N LEU A 198 10.46 -22.55 1.79
CA LEU A 198 9.87 -23.88 2.00
C LEU A 198 10.89 -24.85 2.67
N ALA A 199 12.16 -24.76 2.29
CA ALA A 199 13.23 -25.53 2.94
C ALA A 199 13.37 -25.13 4.42
N ALA A 200 13.30 -23.83 4.73
CA ALA A 200 13.25 -23.35 6.12
C ALA A 200 12.00 -23.85 6.85
N CYS A 201 10.82 -23.81 6.22
CA CYS A 201 9.58 -24.35 6.78
C CYS A 201 9.68 -25.85 7.13
N ALA A 202 10.32 -26.65 6.28
CA ALA A 202 10.49 -28.08 6.54
C ALA A 202 11.33 -28.35 7.79
N LYS A 203 12.42 -27.61 7.99
CA LYS A 203 13.24 -27.65 9.19
C LYS A 203 12.47 -27.18 10.43
N LEU A 204 11.80 -26.05 10.32
CA LEU A 204 10.97 -25.50 11.40
C LEU A 204 9.87 -26.48 11.81
N ARG A 205 9.13 -27.06 10.86
CA ARG A 205 8.03 -27.98 11.19
C ARG A 205 8.54 -29.20 11.94
N THR A 206 9.65 -29.77 11.50
CA THR A 206 10.30 -30.91 12.18
C THR A 206 10.68 -30.54 13.61
N TRP A 207 11.30 -29.38 13.81
CA TRP A 207 11.71 -28.91 15.12
C TRP A 207 10.51 -28.57 16.01
N LEU A 208 9.48 -27.90 15.49
CA LEU A 208 8.26 -27.55 16.22
C LEU A 208 7.54 -28.82 16.72
N ASP A 209 7.42 -29.84 15.89
CA ASP A 209 6.78 -31.10 16.27
C ASP A 209 7.59 -31.85 17.35
N ALA A 210 8.92 -31.90 17.21
CA ALA A 210 9.81 -32.51 18.19
C ALA A 210 9.80 -31.82 19.56
N ASN A 211 9.42 -30.53 19.59
CA ASN A 211 9.34 -29.74 20.84
C ASN A 211 7.90 -29.59 21.38
N GLY A 212 6.94 -30.39 20.89
CA GLY A 212 5.56 -30.37 21.37
C GLY A 212 4.75 -29.15 20.94
N MET A 213 5.24 -28.36 19.98
CA MET A 213 4.61 -27.15 19.45
C MET A 213 3.76 -27.43 18.19
N SER A 214 2.97 -28.50 18.22
CA SER A 214 2.16 -28.96 17.08
C SER A 214 1.11 -27.95 16.61
N GLY A 215 0.64 -27.05 17.49
CA GLY A 215 -0.30 -25.98 17.18
C GLY A 215 0.34 -24.68 16.68
N VAL A 216 1.68 -24.65 16.56
CA VAL A 216 2.44 -23.51 16.04
C VAL A 216 2.71 -23.72 14.55
N TYR A 217 2.57 -22.67 13.74
CA TYR A 217 2.77 -22.70 12.30
C TYR A 217 4.12 -22.07 11.90
N CYS A 218 4.59 -22.40 10.70
CA CYS A 218 5.82 -21.82 10.17
C CYS A 218 5.61 -20.37 9.73
N LEU A 219 4.44 -20.05 9.17
CA LEU A 219 4.16 -18.74 8.60
C LEU A 219 2.74 -18.27 8.93
N GLU A 220 2.61 -17.01 9.29
CA GLU A 220 1.37 -16.22 9.22
C GLU A 220 1.39 -15.41 7.91
N PRO A 221 0.67 -15.85 6.86
CA PRO A 221 0.85 -15.28 5.51
C PRO A 221 0.09 -13.98 5.28
N ASN A 222 -0.86 -13.62 6.16
CA ASN A 222 -1.65 -12.38 6.09
C ASN A 222 -2.37 -12.15 4.73
N LEU A 223 -2.82 -13.22 4.07
CA LEU A 223 -3.26 -13.19 2.68
C LEU A 223 -4.62 -12.52 2.44
N THR A 224 -5.48 -12.47 3.47
CA THR A 224 -6.86 -12.01 3.32
C THR A 224 -7.14 -10.65 3.96
N SER A 225 -6.28 -10.22 4.87
CA SER A 225 -6.44 -8.93 5.54
C SER A 225 -5.83 -7.78 4.75
N TRP A 226 -4.82 -8.06 3.94
CA TRP A 226 -4.12 -7.05 3.18
C TRP A 226 -3.60 -7.59 1.83
N LEU A 227 -4.11 -7.05 0.71
CA LEU A 227 -3.79 -7.55 -0.63
C LEU A 227 -2.33 -7.34 -1.05
N SER A 228 -1.59 -6.50 -0.35
CA SER A 228 -0.14 -6.33 -0.56
C SER A 228 0.71 -7.57 -0.22
N THR A 229 0.09 -8.65 0.24
CA THR A 229 0.73 -9.97 0.40
C THR A 229 0.24 -10.98 -0.64
N SER A 230 -1.06 -11.00 -0.91
CA SER A 230 -1.68 -11.96 -1.83
C SER A 230 -1.48 -11.62 -3.30
N VAL A 231 -1.65 -10.36 -3.69
CA VAL A 231 -1.47 -9.93 -5.08
C VAL A 231 -0.02 -10.06 -5.56
N PRO A 232 1.00 -9.66 -4.79
CA PRO A 232 2.40 -9.95 -5.16
C PRO A 232 2.69 -11.44 -5.31
N MET A 233 2.04 -12.29 -4.53
CA MET A 233 2.17 -13.73 -4.69
C MET A 233 1.63 -14.21 -6.04
N LEU A 234 0.42 -13.77 -6.44
CA LEU A 234 -0.13 -14.04 -7.77
C LEU A 234 0.78 -13.51 -8.89
N ALA A 235 1.21 -12.27 -8.77
CA ALA A 235 2.08 -11.61 -9.76
C ALA A 235 3.46 -12.30 -9.86
N THR A 236 4.00 -12.80 -8.75
CA THR A 236 5.22 -13.60 -8.72
C THR A 236 5.10 -14.85 -9.61
N PHE A 237 3.93 -15.48 -9.64
CA PHE A 237 3.64 -16.61 -10.51
C PHE A 237 3.10 -16.22 -11.89
N GLY A 238 3.11 -14.93 -12.24
CA GLY A 238 2.80 -14.41 -13.57
C GLY A 238 1.34 -14.01 -13.78
N ASN A 239 0.55 -13.81 -12.72
CA ASN A 239 -0.85 -13.37 -12.84
C ASN A 239 -1.06 -11.98 -12.23
N ASP A 240 -1.36 -11.00 -13.05
CA ASP A 240 -1.62 -9.62 -12.63
C ASP A 240 -3.09 -9.34 -12.28
N VAL A 241 -3.95 -10.37 -12.20
CA VAL A 241 -5.40 -10.29 -11.88
C VAL A 241 -6.19 -9.54 -12.95
N ILE A 242 -5.80 -8.31 -13.24
CA ILE A 242 -6.36 -7.45 -14.29
C ILE A 242 -5.23 -7.05 -15.23
N SER A 243 -5.39 -7.31 -16.53
CA SER A 243 -4.42 -6.91 -17.54
C SER A 243 -4.40 -5.38 -17.74
N GLU A 244 -3.35 -4.87 -18.38
CA GLU A 244 -3.24 -3.45 -18.76
C GLU A 244 -4.44 -2.95 -19.58
N SER A 245 -5.07 -3.84 -20.37
CA SER A 245 -6.30 -3.52 -21.11
C SER A 245 -7.57 -3.53 -20.26
N GLY A 246 -7.45 -3.78 -18.93
CA GLY A 246 -8.58 -3.85 -18.00
C GLY A 246 -9.37 -5.17 -18.04
N LYS A 247 -8.81 -6.22 -18.67
CA LYS A 247 -9.44 -7.53 -18.76
C LYS A 247 -9.13 -8.36 -17.51
N ASN A 248 -10.13 -9.08 -17.01
CA ASN A 248 -9.94 -10.08 -15.95
C ASN A 248 -9.12 -11.27 -16.47
N VAL A 249 -7.93 -11.47 -15.91
CA VAL A 249 -7.01 -12.55 -16.27
C VAL A 249 -6.78 -13.54 -15.12
N ILE A 250 -7.55 -13.45 -14.04
CA ILE A 250 -7.35 -14.27 -12.82
C ILE A 250 -7.39 -15.79 -13.09
N ALA A 251 -8.07 -16.25 -14.13
CA ALA A 251 -8.12 -17.65 -14.51
C ALA A 251 -7.02 -18.09 -15.48
N GLU A 252 -6.09 -17.19 -15.84
CA GLU A 252 -4.93 -17.51 -16.67
C GLU A 252 -3.79 -18.10 -15.81
N ALA A 253 -2.63 -18.35 -16.43
CA ALA A 253 -1.46 -18.93 -15.76
C ALA A 253 -1.07 -18.18 -14.46
N GLY A 254 -0.50 -18.90 -13.51
CA GLY A 254 0.02 -18.36 -12.24
C GLY A 254 -0.95 -18.51 -11.06
N THR A 255 -2.25 -18.42 -11.26
CA THR A 255 -3.21 -18.55 -10.15
C THR A 255 -3.30 -19.97 -9.62
N ALA A 256 -3.37 -20.96 -10.51
CA ALA A 256 -3.41 -22.36 -10.09
C ALA A 256 -2.11 -22.77 -9.37
N GLU A 257 -0.96 -22.33 -9.86
CA GLU A 257 0.35 -22.53 -9.25
C GLU A 257 0.41 -21.92 -7.84
N THR A 258 -0.06 -20.68 -7.71
CA THR A 258 -0.15 -19.99 -6.40
C THR A 258 -1.02 -20.76 -5.40
N LEU A 259 -2.21 -21.22 -5.82
CA LEU A 259 -3.12 -21.93 -4.93
C LEU A 259 -2.60 -23.35 -4.60
N ASN A 260 -1.94 -24.02 -5.54
CA ASN A 260 -1.32 -25.32 -5.29
C ASN A 260 -0.17 -25.21 -4.28
N LEU A 261 0.68 -24.17 -4.37
CA LEU A 261 1.70 -23.89 -3.37
C LEU A 261 1.09 -23.67 -1.98
N LEU A 262 0.03 -22.87 -1.89
CA LEU A 262 -0.65 -22.63 -0.60
C LEU A 262 -1.23 -23.92 -0.01
N ARG A 263 -1.80 -24.80 -0.83
CA ARG A 263 -2.32 -26.12 -0.39
C ARG A 263 -1.23 -27.04 0.11
N GLU A 264 -0.12 -27.10 -0.60
CA GLU A 264 1.06 -27.82 -0.14
C GLU A 264 1.52 -27.32 1.24
N MET A 265 1.52 -25.99 1.42
CA MET A 265 1.86 -25.40 2.72
C MET A 265 0.85 -25.74 3.83
N VAL A 266 -0.45 -25.80 3.51
CA VAL A 266 -1.50 -26.24 4.44
C VAL A 266 -1.33 -27.72 4.79
N GLU A 267 -1.17 -28.60 3.80
CA GLU A 267 -0.99 -30.05 3.98
C GLU A 267 0.24 -30.37 4.85
N LYS A 268 1.33 -29.63 4.62
CA LYS A 268 2.57 -29.75 5.40
C LYS A 268 2.49 -29.01 6.75
N ARG A 269 1.37 -28.38 7.08
CA ARG A 269 1.17 -27.60 8.30
C ARG A 269 2.18 -26.44 8.44
N TYR A 270 2.61 -25.86 7.32
CA TYR A 270 3.45 -24.67 7.34
C TYR A 270 2.60 -23.42 7.59
N ILE A 271 1.38 -23.37 7.04
CA ILE A 271 0.37 -22.35 7.32
C ILE A 271 -0.94 -23.01 7.81
N PRO A 272 -1.78 -22.26 8.55
CA PRO A 272 -3.13 -22.73 8.87
C PRO A 272 -4.01 -22.80 7.62
N ASP A 273 -5.00 -23.67 7.61
CA ASP A 273 -6.10 -23.57 6.65
C ASP A 273 -7.01 -22.39 6.99
N SER A 274 -7.87 -21.98 6.05
CA SER A 274 -8.77 -20.84 6.24
C SER A 274 -9.84 -21.04 7.32
N GLN A 275 -10.03 -22.26 7.81
CA GLN A 275 -10.97 -22.59 8.88
C GLN A 275 -10.31 -22.58 10.27
N THR A 276 -8.99 -22.53 10.31
CA THR A 276 -8.22 -22.50 11.56
C THR A 276 -7.98 -21.07 11.99
N THR A 277 -8.52 -20.68 13.13
CA THR A 277 -8.26 -19.38 13.73
C THR A 277 -6.92 -19.39 14.46
N VAL A 278 -5.95 -18.69 13.90
CA VAL A 278 -4.67 -18.39 14.59
C VAL A 278 -4.74 -16.90 14.96
N GLY A 279 -5.00 -16.61 16.21
CA GLY A 279 -5.04 -15.23 16.69
C GLY A 279 -3.65 -14.62 16.68
N SER A 280 -3.46 -13.39 16.14
CA SER A 280 -2.20 -12.58 16.11
C SER A 280 -0.90 -13.42 16.12
N GLY A 281 -0.84 -14.42 15.25
CA GLY A 281 0.03 -15.59 15.35
C GLY A 281 1.48 -15.30 15.66
N PHE A 282 2.16 -14.46 14.86
CA PHE A 282 3.57 -14.14 15.02
C PHE A 282 3.84 -13.29 16.27
N GLU A 283 3.02 -12.27 16.52
CA GLU A 283 3.17 -11.36 17.65
C GLU A 283 2.94 -12.02 19.00
N GLN A 284 2.25 -13.16 19.04
CA GLN A 284 1.98 -13.96 20.23
C GLN A 284 2.82 -15.24 20.30
N GLY A 285 3.67 -15.50 19.30
CA GLY A 285 4.53 -16.67 19.24
C GLY A 285 3.83 -17.95 18.75
N SER A 286 2.74 -17.82 17.99
CA SER A 286 2.05 -18.96 17.36
C SER A 286 2.49 -19.22 15.92
N CYS A 287 3.38 -18.38 15.38
CA CYS A 287 4.01 -18.56 14.08
C CYS A 287 5.49 -18.18 14.11
N ALA A 288 6.29 -18.81 13.24
CA ALA A 288 7.73 -18.56 13.15
C ALA A 288 8.08 -17.43 12.18
N MET A 289 7.21 -17.14 11.22
CA MET A 289 7.36 -16.07 10.21
C MET A 289 6.06 -15.27 10.04
N TYR A 290 6.19 -14.04 9.51
CA TYR A 290 5.07 -13.14 9.28
C TYR A 290 5.33 -12.22 8.09
N PHE A 291 4.40 -12.16 7.14
CA PHE A 291 4.43 -11.20 6.04
C PHE A 291 3.74 -9.89 6.43
N GLN A 292 4.49 -8.83 6.54
CA GLN A 292 3.95 -7.53 6.92
C GLN A 292 4.88 -6.37 6.52
N SER A 293 4.34 -5.15 6.45
CA SER A 293 5.08 -3.90 6.28
C SER A 293 4.96 -3.02 7.51
N MET A 294 5.34 -3.46 8.66
CA MET A 294 5.32 -2.62 9.87
C MET A 294 6.73 -2.17 10.25
N ALA A 295 6.81 -1.05 10.94
CA ALA A 295 8.07 -0.61 11.52
C ALA A 295 8.59 -1.62 12.53
N ILE A 296 9.90 -1.87 12.52
CA ILE A 296 10.55 -2.84 13.41
C ILE A 296 10.27 -2.55 14.90
N SER A 297 10.20 -1.27 15.28
CA SER A 297 9.89 -0.84 16.64
C SER A 297 8.54 -1.34 17.16
N GLN A 298 7.56 -1.55 16.29
CA GLN A 298 6.24 -2.07 16.68
C GLN A 298 6.32 -3.53 17.12
N LEU A 299 7.11 -4.36 16.41
CA LEU A 299 7.37 -5.75 16.80
C LEU A 299 8.31 -5.84 17.99
N ALA A 300 9.36 -5.03 18.01
CA ALA A 300 10.32 -5.00 19.11
C ALA A 300 9.66 -4.69 20.46
N ASN A 301 8.52 -3.99 20.45
CA ASN A 301 7.72 -3.74 21.67
C ASN A 301 6.91 -4.95 22.16
N LYS A 302 6.84 -6.06 21.40
CA LYS A 302 6.11 -7.26 21.81
C LYS A 302 6.97 -8.12 22.73
N LYS A 303 6.41 -8.51 23.89
CA LYS A 303 7.14 -9.27 24.94
C LYS A 303 7.71 -10.61 24.46
N VAL A 304 7.14 -11.22 23.44
CA VAL A 304 7.64 -12.48 22.83
C VAL A 304 9.07 -12.34 22.31
N PHE A 305 9.47 -11.13 21.93
CA PHE A 305 10.83 -10.80 21.46
C PHE A 305 11.73 -10.23 22.55
N TRP A 306 11.34 -10.33 23.82
CA TRP A 306 12.11 -9.81 24.94
C TRP A 306 12.90 -10.91 25.66
N LYS A 307 14.02 -10.50 26.23
CA LYS A 307 14.81 -11.23 27.20
C LYS A 307 15.23 -10.25 28.30
N ASP A 308 15.15 -10.69 29.54
CA ASP A 308 15.54 -9.88 30.71
C ASP A 308 14.88 -8.47 30.74
N GLY A 309 13.60 -8.41 30.31
CA GLY A 309 12.78 -7.19 30.35
C GLY A 309 13.01 -6.20 29.21
N LYS A 310 13.80 -6.53 28.20
CA LYS A 310 14.07 -5.67 27.02
C LYS A 310 14.09 -6.48 25.73
N PHE A 311 13.98 -5.76 24.60
CA PHE A 311 14.10 -6.35 23.27
C PHE A 311 15.43 -7.12 23.10
N ASP A 312 15.34 -8.31 22.51
CA ASP A 312 16.46 -9.20 22.23
C ASP A 312 16.55 -9.46 20.71
N ALA A 313 17.51 -8.84 20.06
CA ALA A 313 17.78 -9.00 18.61
C ALA A 313 18.17 -10.46 18.23
N GLY A 314 18.46 -11.32 19.20
CA GLY A 314 18.64 -12.75 18.94
C GLY A 314 17.36 -13.50 18.65
N LYS A 315 16.18 -12.90 18.92
CA LYS A 315 14.87 -13.52 18.74
C LYS A 315 14.12 -13.11 17.49
N LEU A 316 14.45 -11.97 16.91
CA LEU A 316 13.75 -11.38 15.79
C LEU A 316 14.75 -10.94 14.72
N ASP A 317 14.42 -11.18 13.46
CA ASP A 317 15.08 -10.54 12.33
C ASP A 317 14.09 -10.45 11.16
N LEU A 318 14.49 -9.90 10.04
CA LEU A 318 13.66 -9.75 8.86
C LEU A 318 14.48 -10.00 7.58
N VAL A 319 13.78 -10.36 6.54
CA VAL A 319 14.31 -10.59 5.20
C VAL A 319 13.25 -10.16 4.18
N THR A 320 13.62 -9.99 2.93
CA THR A 320 12.66 -9.62 1.88
C THR A 320 11.50 -10.62 1.78
N PHE A 321 10.39 -10.20 1.18
CA PHE A 321 9.35 -11.12 0.71
C PHE A 321 9.99 -12.14 -0.26
N PRO A 322 9.60 -13.43 -0.21
CA PRO A 322 10.22 -14.44 -1.06
C PRO A 322 9.90 -14.22 -2.54
N LEU A 323 10.88 -14.44 -3.38
CA LEU A 323 10.82 -14.27 -4.82
C LEU A 323 10.81 -15.62 -5.53
N ILE A 324 10.29 -15.69 -6.76
CA ILE A 324 10.58 -16.81 -7.64
C ILE A 324 12.05 -16.72 -8.06
N GLY A 325 12.76 -17.82 -7.91
CA GLY A 325 14.00 -18.04 -8.61
C GLY A 325 13.67 -18.30 -10.08
N VAL A 326 13.93 -17.34 -10.97
CA VAL A 326 13.79 -17.54 -12.42
C VAL A 326 15.19 -17.70 -12.99
N GLY A 327 15.47 -18.86 -13.58
CA GLY A 327 16.69 -19.07 -14.33
C GLY A 327 17.42 -20.36 -13.98
N GLU A 328 18.30 -20.79 -14.90
CA GLU A 328 19.21 -21.91 -14.72
C GLU A 328 20.09 -21.72 -13.49
N GLU A 329 20.60 -22.82 -12.94
CA GLU A 329 21.44 -22.88 -11.73
C GLU A 329 22.38 -21.66 -11.58
N GLY A 330 22.07 -20.76 -10.66
CA GLY A 330 22.95 -19.68 -10.25
C GLY A 330 22.57 -18.25 -10.66
N ALA A 331 21.67 -18.03 -11.62
CA ALA A 331 21.24 -16.69 -12.01
C ALA A 331 19.79 -16.41 -11.56
N LYS A 332 19.63 -15.57 -10.55
CA LYS A 332 18.31 -15.08 -10.14
C LYS A 332 17.93 -13.87 -11.01
N ASP A 333 16.92 -14.02 -11.87
CA ASP A 333 16.36 -12.87 -12.60
C ASP A 333 15.36 -12.12 -11.71
N TYR A 334 15.79 -11.06 -11.09
CA TYR A 334 14.94 -10.21 -10.27
C TYR A 334 14.07 -9.23 -11.07
N SER A 335 14.23 -9.14 -12.40
CA SER A 335 13.46 -8.21 -13.25
C SER A 335 11.94 -8.47 -13.21
N LYS A 336 11.55 -9.71 -12.90
CA LYS A 336 10.14 -10.12 -12.73
C LYS A 336 9.69 -10.20 -11.27
N ALA A 337 10.56 -9.85 -10.34
CA ALA A 337 10.22 -9.90 -8.93
C ALA A 337 9.09 -8.91 -8.61
N LYS A 338 8.13 -9.36 -7.82
CA LYS A 338 7.02 -8.53 -7.34
C LYS A 338 7.01 -8.58 -5.82
N ILE A 339 7.16 -7.41 -5.21
CA ILE A 339 7.12 -7.25 -3.77
C ILE A 339 5.94 -6.35 -3.43
N GLY A 340 5.17 -6.72 -2.44
CA GLY A 340 4.06 -5.90 -1.97
C GLY A 340 4.55 -4.64 -1.27
N ALA A 341 3.75 -3.58 -1.37
CA ALA A 341 3.99 -2.36 -0.62
C ALA A 341 2.66 -1.73 -0.22
N GLY A 342 2.64 -1.08 0.94
CA GLY A 342 1.58 -0.19 1.34
C GLY A 342 1.65 1.14 0.58
N ILE A 343 0.51 1.79 0.45
CA ILE A 343 0.38 3.10 -0.20
C ILE A 343 0.06 4.21 0.80
N ALA A 344 0.37 3.98 2.09
CA ALA A 344 0.09 4.97 3.12
C ALA A 344 0.83 6.28 2.84
N GLY A 345 0.04 7.35 2.78
CA GLY A 345 0.52 8.69 2.45
C GLY A 345 -0.48 9.77 2.81
N TYR A 346 -0.31 10.95 2.25
CA TYR A 346 -1.13 12.11 2.57
C TYR A 346 -1.63 12.80 1.31
N CYS A 347 -2.92 13.14 1.32
CA CYS A 347 -3.60 13.97 0.32
C CYS A 347 -3.84 15.38 0.86
N ILE A 348 -4.02 16.35 -0.04
CA ILE A 348 -4.54 17.68 0.28
C ILE A 348 -6.02 17.71 -0.09
N SER A 349 -6.86 18.25 0.79
CA SER A 349 -8.27 18.46 0.51
C SER A 349 -8.46 19.52 -0.57
N ARG A 350 -9.27 19.23 -1.58
CA ARG A 350 -9.59 20.20 -2.66
C ARG A 350 -10.31 21.43 -2.12
N THR A 351 -11.04 21.31 -1.00
CA THR A 351 -11.76 22.41 -0.36
C THR A 351 -10.95 23.17 0.68
N SER A 352 -9.69 22.77 0.92
CA SER A 352 -8.81 23.50 1.85
C SER A 352 -8.57 24.92 1.36
N SER A 353 -8.68 25.88 2.28
CA SER A 353 -8.24 27.26 2.09
C SER A 353 -6.74 27.44 2.30
N ASN A 354 -6.06 26.43 2.85
CA ASN A 354 -4.64 26.43 3.21
C ASN A 354 -3.78 25.58 2.26
N LYS A 355 -4.19 25.37 1.00
CA LYS A 355 -3.53 24.40 0.09
C LYS A 355 -2.04 24.62 -0.05
N SER A 356 -1.59 25.86 -0.28
CA SER A 356 -0.16 26.19 -0.41
C SER A 356 0.62 25.86 0.85
N LEU A 357 0.02 26.13 2.03
CA LEU A 357 0.66 25.81 3.30
C LEU A 357 0.64 24.31 3.61
N ALA A 358 -0.44 23.62 3.26
CA ALA A 358 -0.53 22.16 3.34
C ALA A 358 0.53 21.50 2.45
N TRP A 359 0.72 22.03 1.23
CA TRP A 359 1.79 21.57 0.35
C TRP A 359 3.17 21.85 0.91
N ALA A 360 3.43 23.04 1.48
CA ALA A 360 4.70 23.34 2.13
C ALA A 360 5.03 22.32 3.23
N PHE A 361 4.01 21.91 4.02
CA PHE A 361 4.18 20.87 5.04
C PHE A 361 4.48 19.49 4.45
N LEU A 362 3.77 19.07 3.38
CA LEU A 362 4.06 17.81 2.70
C LEU A 362 5.44 17.82 2.01
N ARG A 363 5.87 18.95 1.49
CA ARG A 363 7.23 19.17 0.98
C ARG A 363 8.28 18.99 2.09
N TYR A 364 8.03 19.54 3.27
CA TYR A 364 8.89 19.33 4.43
C TYR A 364 8.96 17.84 4.80
N LEU A 365 7.83 17.13 4.84
CA LEU A 365 7.80 15.69 5.05
C LEU A 365 8.69 14.94 4.04
N LEU A 366 8.68 15.32 2.76
CA LEU A 366 9.48 14.71 1.70
C LEU A 366 10.96 15.17 1.69
N SER A 367 11.29 16.24 2.41
CA SER A 367 12.65 16.75 2.50
C SER A 367 13.58 15.76 3.23
N LYS A 368 14.89 15.93 3.03
CA LYS A 368 15.90 15.14 3.76
C LYS A 368 15.73 15.30 5.28
N GLY A 369 15.57 16.56 5.74
CA GLY A 369 15.38 16.87 7.16
C GLY A 369 14.12 16.23 7.73
N GLY A 370 12.98 16.40 7.07
CA GLY A 370 11.71 15.81 7.50
C GLY A 370 11.72 14.29 7.54
N GLN A 371 12.32 13.63 6.54
CA GLN A 371 12.47 12.17 6.54
C GLN A 371 13.40 11.68 7.67
N GLN A 372 14.46 12.39 7.99
CA GLN A 372 15.35 12.06 9.11
C GLN A 372 14.65 12.29 10.46
N GLU A 373 13.91 13.37 10.59
CA GLU A 373 13.14 13.66 11.81
C GLU A 373 12.05 12.60 12.06
N MET A 374 11.31 12.22 11.02
CA MET A 374 10.32 11.14 11.09
C MET A 374 10.98 9.80 11.46
N ALA A 375 12.16 9.51 10.94
CA ALA A 375 12.93 8.32 11.27
C ALA A 375 13.36 8.27 12.73
N LEU A 376 13.80 9.40 13.29
CA LEU A 376 14.29 9.49 14.68
C LEU A 376 13.14 9.44 15.70
N ASN A 377 12.06 10.10 15.42
CA ASN A 377 10.96 10.36 16.38
C ASN A 377 9.70 9.58 16.03
N GLY A 378 9.62 9.01 14.84
CA GLY A 378 8.38 8.51 14.24
C GLY A 378 8.24 7.01 14.31
N LEU A 379 8.97 6.10 14.42
CA LEU A 379 8.73 4.64 14.45
C LEU A 379 9.74 3.79 13.66
N ASN A 380 10.90 4.32 13.32
CA ASN A 380 11.91 3.57 12.56
C ASN A 380 11.40 3.09 11.19
N LEU A 381 10.74 3.98 10.44
CA LEU A 381 10.28 3.70 9.08
C LEU A 381 11.40 4.01 8.07
N ALA A 382 11.57 3.12 7.11
CA ALA A 382 12.51 3.32 6.02
C ALA A 382 12.09 4.53 5.16
N SER A 383 13.07 5.39 4.84
CA SER A 383 12.81 6.60 4.07
C SER A 383 12.39 6.30 2.64
N ILE A 384 11.50 7.15 2.11
CA ILE A 384 11.14 7.18 0.69
C ILE A 384 12.27 7.73 -0.20
N ARG A 385 13.33 8.28 0.39
CA ARG A 385 14.45 8.90 -0.30
C ARG A 385 15.60 7.91 -0.50
N LYS A 386 16.14 7.84 -1.72
CA LYS A 386 17.27 6.97 -2.07
C LYS A 386 18.58 7.37 -1.36
N ASP A 387 18.75 8.65 -1.02
CA ASP A 387 19.92 9.13 -0.26
C ASP A 387 19.83 8.85 1.25
N LEU A 388 18.75 8.23 1.72
CA LEU A 388 18.51 7.83 3.11
C LEU A 388 18.22 6.32 3.25
N THR A 389 18.70 5.50 2.34
CA THR A 389 18.46 4.04 2.36
C THR A 389 19.25 3.30 3.42
N ASP A 390 20.46 3.80 3.76
CA ASP A 390 21.25 3.18 4.83
C ASP A 390 20.60 3.46 6.19
N PRO A 391 20.12 2.42 6.89
CA PRO A 391 19.41 2.58 8.15
C PRO A 391 20.24 3.20 9.27
N LYS A 392 21.58 3.09 9.19
CA LYS A 392 22.50 3.62 10.20
C LYS A 392 22.74 5.11 10.01
N THR A 393 23.13 5.51 8.80
CA THR A 393 23.44 6.92 8.49
C THR A 393 22.20 7.79 8.43
N ALA A 394 21.05 7.21 8.05
CA ALA A 394 19.75 7.90 8.02
C ALA A 394 19.00 7.85 9.36
N ASN A 395 19.54 7.15 10.35
CA ASN A 395 18.99 7.00 11.71
C ASN A 395 17.66 6.22 11.85
N TRP A 396 17.00 5.81 10.76
CA TRP A 396 15.73 5.07 10.89
C TRP A 396 15.94 3.64 11.43
N GLY A 397 17.17 3.12 11.41
CA GLY A 397 17.55 1.86 12.03
C GLY A 397 18.04 1.98 13.48
N LYS A 398 18.04 3.19 14.06
CA LYS A 398 18.60 3.43 15.39
C LYS A 398 17.97 2.52 16.46
N GLY A 399 18.83 1.81 17.18
CA GLY A 399 18.42 0.82 18.20
C GLY A 399 18.16 -0.59 17.67
N TYR A 400 18.24 -0.80 16.35
CA TYR A 400 18.02 -2.08 15.67
C TYR A 400 19.12 -2.43 14.66
N ASP A 401 20.32 -1.86 14.84
CA ASP A 401 21.45 -1.92 13.90
C ASP A 401 21.99 -3.32 13.62
N THR A 402 21.60 -4.31 14.44
CA THR A 402 22.00 -5.72 14.28
C THR A 402 21.02 -6.54 13.45
N LEU A 403 19.89 -5.94 13.05
CA LEU A 403 18.88 -6.57 12.23
C LEU A 403 19.11 -6.25 10.77
N ASN A 404 18.59 -7.11 9.87
CA ASN A 404 18.66 -6.91 8.43
C ASN A 404 17.65 -5.88 7.93
N LEU A 405 17.79 -4.62 8.38
CA LEU A 405 16.84 -3.55 8.04
C LEU A 405 16.86 -3.17 6.55
N GLU A 406 17.92 -3.49 5.81
CA GLU A 406 17.97 -3.29 4.36
C GLU A 406 16.83 -4.00 3.61
N ALA A 407 16.22 -5.03 4.21
CA ALA A 407 15.07 -5.70 3.64
C ALA A 407 13.92 -4.75 3.27
N TYR A 408 13.74 -3.64 3.99
CA TYR A 408 12.70 -2.64 3.69
C TYR A 408 12.95 -1.84 2.42
N THR A 409 14.20 -1.71 2.01
CA THR A 409 14.58 -0.90 0.84
C THR A 409 15.15 -1.73 -0.30
N TRP A 410 15.63 -2.95 -0.01
CA TRP A 410 16.31 -3.81 -0.98
C TRP A 410 15.51 -4.04 -2.27
N GLY A 411 14.22 -4.30 -2.15
CA GLY A 411 13.35 -4.60 -3.28
C GLY A 411 12.54 -3.39 -3.76
N SER A 412 12.92 -2.16 -3.44
CA SER A 412 12.11 -0.97 -3.75
C SER A 412 11.87 -0.74 -5.24
N GLU A 413 12.72 -1.28 -6.11
CA GLU A 413 12.58 -1.26 -7.56
C GLU A 413 11.73 -2.41 -8.11
N TYR A 414 11.46 -3.44 -7.30
CA TYR A 414 10.70 -4.64 -7.67
C TYR A 414 9.29 -4.65 -7.10
N LYS A 415 8.72 -3.48 -6.83
CA LYS A 415 7.43 -3.38 -6.19
C LYS A 415 6.28 -3.66 -7.14
N MET A 416 5.17 -3.98 -6.51
CA MET A 416 3.93 -4.16 -7.23
C MET A 416 3.60 -2.90 -8.03
N SER A 417 3.32 -3.08 -9.32
CA SER A 417 2.89 -1.99 -10.16
C SER A 417 1.60 -1.36 -9.62
N PRO A 418 1.49 -0.01 -9.63
CA PRO A 418 0.25 0.65 -9.27
C PRO A 418 -0.92 0.34 -10.20
N GLU A 419 -0.72 -0.36 -11.31
CA GLU A 419 -1.78 -0.74 -12.26
C GLU A 419 -2.93 -1.48 -11.60
N PHE A 420 -2.65 -2.34 -10.61
CA PHE A 420 -3.70 -2.98 -9.82
C PHE A 420 -4.53 -1.96 -9.04
N PHE A 421 -3.91 -0.91 -8.52
CA PHE A 421 -4.59 0.18 -7.81
C PHE A 421 -5.16 1.26 -8.75
N GLN A 422 -4.70 1.29 -9.99
CA GLN A 422 -5.18 2.23 -11.02
C GLN A 422 -6.47 1.80 -11.71
N TYR A 423 -7.09 0.71 -11.27
CA TYR A 423 -8.37 0.32 -11.84
C TYR A 423 -9.42 1.40 -11.55
N THR A 424 -9.64 2.24 -12.55
CA THR A 424 -10.34 3.54 -12.45
C THR A 424 -11.85 3.44 -12.16
N LYS A 425 -12.41 2.24 -12.20
CA LYS A 425 -13.83 2.01 -11.90
C LYS A 425 -13.96 1.58 -10.44
N ILE A 426 -14.13 2.53 -9.55
CA ILE A 426 -14.15 2.33 -8.09
C ILE A 426 -15.18 1.29 -7.64
N GLY A 427 -16.35 1.25 -8.27
CA GLY A 427 -17.34 0.22 -8.00
C GLY A 427 -16.79 -1.19 -8.21
N ALA A 428 -15.98 -1.38 -9.25
CA ALA A 428 -15.33 -2.65 -9.55
C ALA A 428 -14.21 -2.98 -8.54
N LYS A 429 -13.40 -2.00 -8.15
CA LYS A 429 -12.24 -2.24 -7.26
C LYS A 429 -12.64 -2.96 -5.98
N LYS A 430 -13.66 -2.48 -5.27
CA LYS A 430 -14.12 -3.11 -4.03
C LYS A 430 -14.57 -4.56 -4.25
N GLY A 431 -15.24 -4.83 -5.37
CA GLY A 431 -15.65 -6.19 -5.75
C GLY A 431 -14.46 -7.08 -6.08
N ILE A 432 -13.49 -6.56 -6.81
CA ILE A 432 -12.24 -7.27 -7.14
C ILE A 432 -11.44 -7.59 -5.86
N ASP A 433 -11.26 -6.60 -4.98
CA ASP A 433 -10.56 -6.80 -3.70
C ASP A 433 -11.24 -7.90 -2.86
N THR A 434 -12.57 -7.90 -2.81
CA THR A 434 -13.34 -8.94 -2.12
C THR A 434 -13.13 -10.30 -2.77
N ALA A 435 -13.21 -10.38 -4.10
CA ALA A 435 -13.05 -11.64 -4.83
C ALA A 435 -11.66 -12.25 -4.66
N ILE A 436 -10.61 -11.42 -4.61
CA ILE A 436 -9.24 -11.90 -4.34
C ILE A 436 -9.11 -12.43 -2.91
N LYS A 437 -9.65 -11.74 -1.92
CA LYS A 437 -9.66 -12.23 -0.53
C LYS A 437 -10.37 -13.57 -0.42
N GLU A 438 -11.52 -13.72 -1.07
CA GLU A 438 -12.26 -14.99 -1.12
C GLU A 438 -11.47 -16.07 -1.87
N LEU A 439 -10.75 -15.73 -2.95
CA LEU A 439 -9.87 -16.67 -3.66
C LEU A 439 -8.85 -17.30 -2.71
N PHE A 440 -8.21 -16.51 -1.86
CA PHE A 440 -7.21 -17.00 -0.93
C PHE A 440 -7.83 -17.76 0.26
N VAL A 441 -9.04 -17.40 0.69
CA VAL A 441 -9.82 -18.20 1.65
C VAL A 441 -10.15 -19.56 1.05
N ASP A 442 -10.71 -19.61 -0.16
CA ASP A 442 -11.04 -20.85 -0.85
C ASP A 442 -9.79 -21.65 -1.23
N GLY A 443 -8.71 -20.95 -1.61
CA GLY A 443 -7.42 -21.54 -1.96
C GLY A 443 -6.79 -22.33 -0.82
N THR A 444 -6.91 -21.85 0.41
CA THR A 444 -6.42 -22.51 1.63
C THR A 444 -7.44 -23.42 2.28
N ASN A 445 -8.69 -23.44 1.79
CA ASN A 445 -9.74 -24.36 2.24
C ASN A 445 -9.64 -25.69 1.46
N MET A 446 -9.17 -26.73 2.12
CA MET A 446 -8.98 -28.07 1.50
C MET A 446 -10.28 -28.74 1.01
N LYS A 447 -11.45 -28.20 1.37
CA LYS A 447 -12.77 -28.70 0.90
C LYS A 447 -13.21 -28.11 -0.43
N VAL A 448 -12.58 -27.03 -0.88
CA VAL A 448 -12.84 -26.37 -2.17
C VAL A 448 -11.76 -26.81 -3.17
N THR A 449 -12.10 -27.17 -4.39
CA THR A 449 -11.08 -27.47 -5.42
C THR A 449 -10.43 -26.18 -5.94
N VAL A 450 -9.20 -26.27 -6.45
CA VAL A 450 -8.48 -25.11 -7.04
C VAL A 450 -9.32 -24.52 -8.19
N ASP A 451 -9.80 -25.35 -9.10
CA ASP A 451 -10.61 -24.89 -10.24
C ASP A 451 -11.91 -24.18 -9.78
N LYS A 452 -12.52 -24.67 -8.69
CA LYS A 452 -13.71 -24.05 -8.15
C LYS A 452 -13.40 -22.68 -7.52
N ALA A 453 -12.31 -22.56 -6.78
CA ALA A 453 -11.85 -21.29 -6.21
C ALA A 453 -11.59 -20.26 -7.33
N ILE A 454 -10.85 -20.65 -8.37
CA ILE A 454 -10.55 -19.78 -9.51
C ILE A 454 -11.83 -19.38 -10.26
N SER A 455 -12.74 -20.32 -10.51
CA SER A 455 -14.00 -20.05 -11.21
C SER A 455 -14.90 -19.10 -10.41
N ASN A 456 -14.98 -19.26 -9.09
CA ASN A 456 -15.74 -18.36 -8.22
C ASN A 456 -15.17 -16.95 -8.28
N CYS A 457 -13.83 -16.80 -8.13
CA CYS A 457 -13.15 -15.52 -8.19
C CYS A 457 -13.32 -14.83 -9.55
N LYS A 458 -13.14 -15.57 -10.65
CA LYS A 458 -13.34 -15.05 -12.00
C LYS A 458 -14.74 -14.47 -12.17
N ASN A 459 -15.77 -15.21 -11.80
CA ASN A 459 -17.14 -14.76 -11.91
C ASN A 459 -17.42 -13.51 -11.06
N ALA A 460 -16.90 -13.47 -9.84
CA ALA A 460 -17.06 -12.31 -8.96
C ALA A 460 -16.39 -11.05 -9.52
N ILE A 461 -15.19 -11.19 -10.10
CA ILE A 461 -14.49 -10.08 -10.76
C ILE A 461 -15.28 -9.62 -12.00
N ASP A 462 -15.74 -10.55 -12.85
CA ASP A 462 -16.50 -10.20 -14.06
C ASP A 462 -17.81 -9.45 -13.70
N VAL A 463 -18.50 -9.85 -12.62
CA VAL A 463 -19.67 -9.15 -12.08
C VAL A 463 -19.29 -7.76 -11.58
N ALA A 464 -18.19 -7.63 -10.84
CA ALA A 464 -17.73 -6.35 -10.33
C ALA A 464 -17.39 -5.37 -11.47
N ILE A 465 -16.73 -5.84 -12.52
CA ILE A 465 -16.38 -5.04 -13.70
C ILE A 465 -17.63 -4.60 -14.45
N SER A 466 -18.58 -5.52 -14.70
CA SER A 466 -19.80 -5.21 -15.45
C SER A 466 -20.76 -4.29 -14.68
N SER A 467 -20.79 -4.40 -13.36
CA SER A 467 -21.64 -3.55 -12.51
C SER A 467 -21.13 -2.12 -12.36
N ALA A 468 -19.86 -1.88 -12.70
CA ALA A 468 -19.22 -0.56 -12.64
C ALA A 468 -19.26 0.19 -13.99
N GLN A 469 -19.84 -0.41 -15.04
CA GLN A 469 -20.05 0.22 -16.35
C GLN A 469 -21.28 1.13 -16.34
#